data_56f1847fbdb6e9bfaa1496474bb61bb3
#
_entry.id   56f1847fbdb6e9bfaa1496474bb61bb3
#
_cell.length_a   1.000
_cell.length_b   1.000
_cell.length_c   1.000
_cell.angle_alpha   90.00
_cell.angle_beta   90.00
_cell.angle_gamma   90.00
#
_symmetry.space_group_name_H-M   'P 1'
#
loop_
_entity.id
_entity.type
_entity.pdbx_description
1 polymer ?
#
loop_
_entity_poly.entity_id
_entity_poly.type
_entity_poly.pdbx_seq_one_letter_code
_entity_poly.pdbx_strand_id
1 'polypeptide(L)'
;MRVCRGSGAIGLGQLASIFLALVVVGCGSHAGPPSIAVGSTSEPDSKLVAHLYAAALRFYGSPAHVLSVQDPVSELDPGKVRVAPGFTGQLLQRFDPDAAARSDAQVYGTMVSVLPEGVAAGDYTTLAEDKPAVAVTERTAEAWGGRDLTAAVRNCAKVVAGALENTQPPSKVGPCPMPKPREFPDNATLFAALRAGQINAAWTTTATPNIPSELMVLSDKTALVRAENLVPLYRRNELNEQQVLALNEVAGVLDTGSLADMRRQVAEGKEPGLVADAWLDAHPLGR
;
A
#
# COMPACT_ATOMS: atom_id res chain seq x y z
N MET A 1 13.40 79.10 47.75
CA MET A 1 12.82 80.05 48.80
C MET A 1 11.57 79.40 49.40
N ARG A 2 11.59 79.22 50.75
CA ARG A 2 10.50 78.76 51.65
C ARG A 2 10.03 77.29 51.50
N VAL A 3 10.41 76.34 52.32
CA VAL A 3 10.22 76.07 53.76
C VAL A 3 8.77 76.23 54.28
N CYS A 4 8.21 75.08 54.66
CA CYS A 4 7.44 74.81 55.89
C CYS A 4 7.01 73.31 55.83
N ARG A 5 7.49 72.47 56.60
CA ARG A 5 7.39 71.94 57.99
C ARG A 5 5.93 71.82 58.50
N GLY A 6 5.53 70.62 58.81
CA GLY A 6 4.34 70.31 59.59
C GLY A 6 4.34 68.83 59.99
N SER A 7 4.61 68.56 61.22
CA SER A 7 4.60 67.26 61.93
C SER A 7 3.16 66.86 62.26
N GLY A 8 2.88 65.57 62.39
CA GLY A 8 1.81 65.12 63.26
C GLY A 8 1.26 63.74 63.03
N ALA A 9 1.62 62.82 63.93
CA ALA A 9 0.85 61.79 64.63
C ALA A 9 0.37 60.51 63.89
N ILE A 10 1.01 59.46 64.19
CA ILE A 10 0.58 58.15 64.75
C ILE A 10 -0.91 57.80 64.58
N GLY A 11 -1.21 56.78 63.82
CA GLY A 11 -2.47 56.04 63.82
C GLY A 11 -2.25 54.55 63.41
N LEU A 12 -2.26 53.67 64.45
CA LEU A 12 -2.30 52.23 64.34
C LEU A 12 -3.56 51.82 63.57
N GLY A 13 -3.45 50.88 62.65
CA GLY A 13 -4.64 50.18 62.25
C GLY A 13 -4.56 49.44 60.90
N GLN A 14 -4.49 48.12 60.98
CA GLN A 14 -4.93 47.14 60.03
C GLN A 14 -4.13 46.86 58.77
N LEU A 15 -3.31 45.84 58.87
CA LEU A 15 -2.80 44.99 57.80
C LEU A 15 -3.99 44.27 57.12
N ALA A 16 -4.42 44.76 55.98
CA ALA A 16 -5.29 44.00 55.07
C ALA A 16 -4.40 43.28 54.07
N SER A 17 -4.14 42.00 54.31
CA SER A 17 -3.47 41.11 53.38
C SER A 17 -4.40 40.83 52.19
N ILE A 18 -4.15 41.50 51.08
CA ILE A 18 -4.80 41.17 49.78
C ILE A 18 -4.08 39.93 49.23
N PHE A 19 -4.66 38.74 49.45
CA PHE A 19 -4.30 37.54 48.70
C PHE A 19 -4.79 37.68 47.25
N LEU A 20 -3.87 38.08 46.38
CA LEU A 20 -4.07 38.03 44.93
C LEU A 20 -4.02 36.58 44.48
N ALA A 21 -5.17 35.90 44.42
CA ALA A 21 -5.28 34.57 43.88
C ALA A 21 -5.01 34.66 42.36
N LEU A 22 -3.80 34.31 41.92
CA LEU A 22 -3.48 34.05 40.50
C LEU A 22 -4.23 32.77 40.09
N VAL A 23 -5.40 32.92 39.45
CA VAL A 23 -6.05 31.86 38.73
C VAL A 23 -5.25 31.65 37.46
N VAL A 24 -4.32 30.70 37.48
CA VAL A 24 -3.65 30.18 36.29
C VAL A 24 -4.71 29.36 35.54
N VAL A 25 -5.40 29.97 34.58
CA VAL A 25 -6.21 29.26 33.57
C VAL A 25 -5.20 28.56 32.68
N GLY A 26 -4.84 27.34 33.06
CA GLY A 26 -4.12 26.43 32.20
C GLY A 26 -5.00 26.07 31.02
N CYS A 27 -4.82 26.75 29.87
CA CYS A 27 -5.26 26.22 28.60
C CYS A 27 -4.50 24.91 28.33
N GLY A 28 -4.97 23.81 28.91
CA GLY A 28 -4.58 22.48 28.51
C GLY A 28 -5.09 22.30 27.09
N SER A 29 -4.23 22.53 26.09
CA SER A 29 -4.44 22.00 24.76
C SER A 29 -4.53 20.49 24.94
N HIS A 30 -5.73 19.93 24.87
CA HIS A 30 -5.93 18.51 24.71
C HIS A 30 -5.33 18.19 23.34
N ALA A 31 -4.04 17.83 23.31
CA ALA A 31 -3.46 17.21 22.14
C ALA A 31 -4.32 15.96 21.88
N GLY A 32 -5.04 15.94 20.78
CA GLY A 32 -5.76 14.74 20.33
C GLY A 32 -4.81 13.55 20.26
N PRO A 33 -5.33 12.33 20.21
CA PRO A 33 -4.49 11.13 20.09
C PRO A 33 -3.51 11.32 18.92
N PRO A 34 -2.24 10.87 19.09
CA PRO A 34 -1.23 11.02 18.04
C PRO A 34 -1.70 10.33 16.76
N SER A 35 -1.58 11.03 15.64
CA SER A 35 -1.99 10.51 14.33
C SER A 35 -1.01 9.42 13.85
N ILE A 36 -1.55 8.30 13.37
CA ILE A 36 -0.78 7.15 12.88
C ILE A 36 -0.22 7.48 11.50
N ALA A 37 1.10 7.46 11.35
CA ALA A 37 1.76 7.65 10.06
C ALA A 37 1.74 6.33 9.27
N VAL A 38 1.05 6.31 8.13
CA VAL A 38 1.06 5.23 7.15
C VAL A 38 2.03 5.62 6.04
N GLY A 39 3.09 4.83 5.86
CA GLY A 39 4.16 5.12 4.93
C GLY A 39 3.77 4.85 3.48
N SER A 40 4.21 5.74 2.58
CA SER A 40 4.17 5.54 1.13
C SER A 40 5.47 5.99 0.50
N THR A 41 5.75 5.54 -0.72
CA THR A 41 6.72 6.20 -1.59
C THR A 41 6.07 7.41 -2.29
N SER A 42 6.80 8.08 -3.20
CA SER A 42 6.23 9.14 -4.04
C SER A 42 5.29 8.62 -5.13
N GLU A 43 5.35 7.32 -5.43
CA GLU A 43 4.58 6.68 -6.49
C GLU A 43 3.07 6.72 -6.20
N PRO A 44 2.22 7.03 -7.21
CA PRO A 44 0.78 7.14 -7.04
C PRO A 44 0.13 5.87 -6.46
N ASP A 45 0.55 4.69 -6.90
CA ASP A 45 0.05 3.40 -6.42
C ASP A 45 0.39 3.16 -4.95
N SER A 46 1.61 3.49 -4.53
CA SER A 46 2.03 3.40 -3.14
C SER A 46 1.22 4.34 -2.25
N LYS A 47 0.95 5.57 -2.73
CA LYS A 47 0.07 6.52 -2.03
C LYS A 47 -1.35 6.00 -1.91
N LEU A 48 -1.91 5.47 -2.99
CA LEU A 48 -3.27 4.91 -3.00
C LEU A 48 -3.42 3.84 -1.92
N VAL A 49 -2.51 2.88 -1.90
CA VAL A 49 -2.52 1.77 -0.93
C VAL A 49 -2.35 2.29 0.51
N ALA A 50 -1.44 3.25 0.73
CA ALA A 50 -1.27 3.86 2.05
C ALA A 50 -2.52 4.63 2.50
N HIS A 51 -3.19 5.35 1.59
CA HIS A 51 -4.45 6.03 1.89
C HIS A 51 -5.58 5.05 2.23
N LEU A 52 -5.61 3.88 1.61
CA LEU A 52 -6.60 2.84 1.92
C LEU A 52 -6.48 2.37 3.37
N TYR A 53 -5.27 2.06 3.84
CA TYR A 53 -5.04 1.69 5.24
C TYR A 53 -5.24 2.87 6.21
N ALA A 54 -4.88 4.08 5.82
CA ALA A 54 -5.15 5.27 6.62
C ALA A 54 -6.68 5.53 6.75
N ALA A 55 -7.44 5.31 5.69
CA ALA A 55 -8.90 5.39 5.71
C ALA A 55 -9.52 4.33 6.64
N ALA A 56 -9.03 3.08 6.59
CA ALA A 56 -9.47 2.01 7.47
C ALA A 56 -9.22 2.35 8.95
N LEU A 57 -8.04 2.89 9.29
CA LEU A 57 -7.73 3.35 10.65
C LEU A 57 -8.68 4.47 11.10
N ARG A 58 -8.96 5.46 10.22
CA ARG A 58 -9.90 6.55 10.50
C ARG A 58 -11.32 6.05 10.68
N PHE A 59 -11.76 5.06 9.89
CA PHE A 59 -13.07 4.43 10.03
C PHE A 59 -13.27 3.84 11.43
N TYR A 60 -12.22 3.26 12.01
CA TYR A 60 -12.23 2.76 13.40
C TYR A 60 -11.85 3.82 14.45
N GLY A 61 -11.90 5.11 14.10
CA GLY A 61 -11.72 6.23 15.04
C GLY A 61 -10.28 6.55 15.40
N SER A 62 -9.28 5.94 14.75
CA SER A 62 -7.88 6.26 14.96
C SER A 62 -7.41 7.32 13.95
N PRO A 63 -6.97 8.52 14.39
CA PRO A 63 -6.40 9.50 13.48
C PRO A 63 -5.22 8.90 12.70
N ALA A 64 -5.24 9.01 11.37
CA ALA A 64 -4.20 8.49 10.51
C ALA A 64 -3.95 9.42 9.30
N HIS A 65 -2.69 9.49 8.88
CA HIS A 65 -2.25 10.27 7.73
C HIS A 65 -1.21 9.49 6.92
N VAL A 66 -1.09 9.82 5.65
CA VAL A 66 -0.06 9.25 4.78
C VAL A 66 1.20 10.10 4.84
N LEU A 67 2.34 9.45 5.06
CA LEU A 67 3.65 10.06 5.08
C LEU A 67 4.50 9.50 3.94
N SER A 68 4.82 10.35 2.95
CA SER A 68 5.71 9.95 1.85
C SER A 68 7.16 9.94 2.31
N VAL A 69 7.81 8.80 2.12
CA VAL A 69 9.21 8.53 2.47
C VAL A 69 9.87 7.74 1.33
N GLN A 70 11.17 7.62 1.34
CA GLN A 70 11.89 6.88 0.30
C GLN A 70 11.63 5.37 0.41
N ASP A 71 11.65 4.82 1.61
CA ASP A 71 11.44 3.39 1.90
C ASP A 71 10.59 3.23 3.16
N PRO A 72 9.26 3.04 3.02
CA PRO A 72 8.35 2.90 4.15
C PRO A 72 8.71 1.77 5.11
N VAL A 73 9.22 0.65 4.61
CA VAL A 73 9.56 -0.52 5.43
C VAL A 73 10.76 -0.23 6.33
N SER A 74 11.79 0.44 5.82
CA SER A 74 12.95 0.84 6.63
C SER A 74 12.62 1.91 7.67
N GLU A 75 11.58 2.71 7.46
CA GLU A 75 11.14 3.76 8.39
C GLU A 75 10.22 3.23 9.52
N LEU A 76 9.91 1.93 9.51
CA LEU A 76 9.22 1.26 10.63
C LEU A 76 10.13 1.21 11.87
N ASP A 77 11.40 0.86 11.69
CA ASP A 77 12.33 0.67 12.84
C ASP A 77 12.56 1.94 13.63
N PRO A 78 12.86 3.11 13.05
CA PRO A 78 12.95 4.36 13.79
C PRO A 78 11.60 4.91 14.26
N GLY A 79 10.46 4.27 13.89
CA GLY A 79 9.12 4.71 14.30
C GLY A 79 8.61 5.95 13.57
N LYS A 80 9.25 6.38 12.49
CA LYS A 80 8.78 7.49 11.66
C LYS A 80 7.51 7.12 10.90
N VAL A 81 7.39 5.86 10.52
CA VAL A 81 6.22 5.21 9.95
C VAL A 81 5.75 4.15 10.93
N ARG A 82 4.44 4.07 11.16
CA ARG A 82 3.81 3.08 12.06
C ARG A 82 3.22 1.90 11.29
N VAL A 83 2.81 2.13 10.05
CA VAL A 83 2.26 1.13 9.14
C VAL A 83 2.93 1.30 7.77
N ALA A 84 3.47 0.24 7.21
CA ALA A 84 4.07 0.20 5.88
C ALA A 84 3.36 -0.87 5.03
N PRO A 85 2.38 -0.49 4.21
CA PRO A 85 1.76 -1.41 3.27
C PRO A 85 2.75 -1.87 2.19
N GLY A 86 2.59 -3.13 1.75
CA GLY A 86 3.39 -3.68 0.67
C GLY A 86 2.75 -4.91 0.05
N PHE A 87 3.40 -5.49 -0.93
CA PHE A 87 2.97 -6.72 -1.57
C PHE A 87 3.81 -7.89 -1.08
N THR A 88 3.16 -9.00 -0.77
CA THR A 88 3.76 -10.16 -0.09
C THR A 88 4.98 -10.72 -0.81
N GLY A 89 4.94 -10.84 -2.12
CA GLY A 89 6.05 -11.37 -2.92
C GLY A 89 7.24 -10.42 -3.00
N GLN A 90 6.99 -9.10 -3.13
CA GLN A 90 8.04 -8.07 -3.10
C GLN A 90 8.72 -8.02 -1.73
N LEU A 91 7.94 -8.09 -0.65
CA LEU A 91 8.46 -8.15 0.71
C LEU A 91 9.27 -9.42 0.95
N LEU A 92 8.77 -10.58 0.49
CA LEU A 92 9.54 -11.83 0.54
C LEU A 92 10.85 -11.70 -0.24
N GLN A 93 10.82 -11.16 -1.45
CA GLN A 93 12.03 -10.95 -2.25
C GLN A 93 13.05 -10.03 -1.56
N ARG A 94 12.56 -9.04 -0.82
CA ARG A 94 13.40 -8.12 -0.05
C ARG A 94 14.13 -8.81 1.11
N PHE A 95 13.43 -9.67 1.87
CA PHE A 95 13.96 -10.29 3.09
C PHE A 95 14.61 -11.64 2.86
N ASP A 96 14.16 -12.39 1.85
CA ASP A 96 14.73 -13.67 1.40
C ASP A 96 14.65 -13.77 -0.14
N PRO A 97 15.67 -13.25 -0.85
CA PRO A 97 15.72 -13.28 -2.32
C PRO A 97 15.67 -14.67 -2.92
N ASP A 98 16.13 -15.68 -2.18
CA ASP A 98 16.25 -17.07 -2.65
C ASP A 98 15.00 -17.91 -2.36
N ALA A 99 13.98 -17.33 -1.71
CA ALA A 99 12.74 -18.01 -1.37
C ALA A 99 12.05 -18.59 -2.61
N ALA A 100 11.68 -19.87 -2.53
CA ALA A 100 11.03 -20.60 -3.62
C ALA A 100 9.48 -20.55 -3.57
N ALA A 101 8.89 -19.95 -2.53
CA ALA A 101 7.45 -19.85 -2.33
C ALA A 101 6.77 -19.11 -3.48
N ARG A 102 5.59 -19.62 -3.91
CA ARG A 102 4.85 -19.04 -5.05
C ARG A 102 3.36 -18.86 -4.82
N SER A 103 2.68 -19.83 -4.15
CA SER A 103 1.26 -19.63 -3.82
C SER A 103 1.11 -18.57 -2.72
N ASP A 104 -0.04 -17.92 -2.67
CA ASP A 104 -0.37 -16.86 -1.72
C ASP A 104 -0.06 -17.24 -0.26
N ALA A 105 -0.58 -18.36 0.22
CA ALA A 105 -0.35 -18.84 1.58
C ALA A 105 1.12 -19.16 1.85
N GLN A 106 1.85 -19.75 0.87
CA GLN A 106 3.28 -20.05 1.02
C GLN A 106 4.12 -18.76 1.05
N VAL A 107 3.83 -17.81 0.14
CA VAL A 107 4.53 -16.53 0.08
C VAL A 107 4.33 -15.75 1.37
N TYR A 108 3.08 -15.63 1.85
CA TYR A 108 2.78 -14.94 3.09
C TYR A 108 3.44 -15.63 4.29
N GLY A 109 3.28 -16.96 4.44
CA GLY A 109 3.88 -17.70 5.56
C GLY A 109 5.40 -17.61 5.58
N THR A 110 6.07 -17.73 4.42
CA THR A 110 7.53 -17.59 4.32
C THR A 110 7.95 -16.15 4.61
N MET A 111 7.25 -15.15 4.05
CA MET A 111 7.52 -13.73 4.31
C MET A 111 7.46 -13.43 5.82
N VAL A 112 6.40 -13.87 6.51
CA VAL A 112 6.25 -13.66 7.96
C VAL A 112 7.39 -14.27 8.75
N SER A 113 7.91 -15.44 8.33
CA SER A 113 8.99 -16.14 9.02
C SER A 113 10.36 -15.44 8.91
N VAL A 114 10.52 -14.55 7.91
CA VAL A 114 11.79 -13.84 7.65
C VAL A 114 11.69 -12.33 7.92
N LEU A 115 10.58 -11.87 8.52
CA LEU A 115 10.45 -10.46 8.93
C LEU A 115 11.52 -10.09 9.95
N PRO A 116 12.04 -8.86 9.90
CA PRO A 116 12.95 -8.33 10.92
C PRO A 116 12.33 -8.39 12.32
N GLU A 117 13.20 -8.52 13.34
CA GLU A 117 12.76 -8.47 14.73
C GLU A 117 11.96 -7.17 15.02
N GLY A 118 10.87 -7.30 15.76
CA GLY A 118 10.00 -6.18 16.09
C GLY A 118 8.98 -5.79 15.01
N VAL A 119 9.05 -6.36 13.81
CA VAL A 119 8.06 -6.16 12.75
C VAL A 119 7.02 -7.28 12.77
N ALA A 120 5.78 -6.94 12.51
CA ALA A 120 4.67 -7.88 12.30
C ALA A 120 3.96 -7.56 10.99
N ALA A 121 3.28 -8.55 10.44
CA ALA A 121 2.35 -8.41 9.33
C ALA A 121 0.91 -8.56 9.83
N GLY A 122 -0.01 -7.77 9.29
CA GLY A 122 -1.44 -8.03 9.37
C GLY A 122 -1.88 -9.08 8.36
N ASP A 123 -3.20 -9.27 8.24
CA ASP A 123 -3.77 -10.20 7.27
C ASP A 123 -3.53 -9.70 5.84
N TYR A 124 -3.20 -10.62 4.95
CA TYR A 124 -3.04 -10.29 3.54
C TYR A 124 -4.37 -10.44 2.78
N THR A 125 -4.54 -9.64 1.73
CA THR A 125 -5.75 -9.69 0.89
C THR A 125 -5.78 -10.97 0.06
N THR A 126 -6.67 -11.90 0.39
CA THR A 126 -6.78 -13.17 -0.37
C THR A 126 -7.47 -13.00 -1.72
N LEU A 127 -8.33 -11.99 -1.86
CA LEU A 127 -9.10 -11.70 -3.08
C LEU A 127 -8.47 -10.60 -3.94
N ALA A 128 -7.52 -9.83 -3.40
CA ALA A 128 -6.79 -8.81 -4.14
C ALA A 128 -5.34 -9.22 -4.34
N GLU A 129 -4.94 -9.33 -5.59
CA GLU A 129 -3.56 -9.62 -5.98
C GLU A 129 -3.10 -8.67 -7.09
N ASP A 130 -1.81 -8.39 -7.12
CA ASP A 130 -1.13 -7.61 -8.16
C ASP A 130 0.07 -8.37 -8.71
N LYS A 131 -0.09 -9.67 -8.90
CA LYS A 131 1.02 -10.52 -9.34
C LYS A 131 1.31 -10.32 -10.84
N PRO A 132 2.56 -10.53 -11.27
CA PRO A 132 2.92 -10.54 -12.68
C PRO A 132 2.02 -11.50 -13.46
N ALA A 133 1.49 -11.02 -14.57
CA ALA A 133 0.58 -11.76 -15.44
C ALA A 133 0.95 -11.55 -16.92
N VAL A 134 0.45 -12.40 -17.77
CA VAL A 134 0.70 -12.32 -19.21
C VAL A 134 -0.63 -12.13 -19.94
N ALA A 135 -0.73 -11.02 -20.67
CA ALA A 135 -1.84 -10.78 -21.60
C ALA A 135 -1.48 -11.29 -23.00
N VAL A 136 -2.44 -11.90 -23.66
CA VAL A 136 -2.35 -12.41 -25.04
C VAL A 136 -3.60 -12.06 -25.82
N THR A 137 -3.57 -12.19 -27.15
CA THR A 137 -4.78 -12.17 -27.97
C THR A 137 -5.50 -13.51 -27.91
N GLU A 138 -6.81 -13.54 -28.17
CA GLU A 138 -7.59 -14.78 -28.28
C GLU A 138 -6.96 -15.77 -29.28
N ARG A 139 -6.52 -15.27 -30.44
CA ARG A 139 -5.80 -16.07 -31.45
C ARG A 139 -4.54 -16.73 -30.88
N THR A 140 -3.80 -16.02 -30.04
CA THR A 140 -2.59 -16.59 -29.41
C THR A 140 -2.97 -17.66 -28.40
N ALA A 141 -4.01 -17.44 -27.57
CA ALA A 141 -4.48 -18.42 -26.60
C ALA A 141 -4.96 -19.71 -27.30
N GLU A 142 -5.72 -19.59 -28.39
CA GLU A 142 -6.15 -20.72 -29.21
C GLU A 142 -4.95 -21.47 -29.80
N ALA A 143 -3.99 -20.74 -30.39
CA ALA A 143 -2.78 -21.35 -30.99
C ALA A 143 -1.91 -22.04 -29.94
N TRP A 144 -1.93 -21.60 -28.70
CA TRP A 144 -1.20 -22.22 -27.58
C TRP A 144 -2.00 -23.34 -26.90
N GLY A 145 -3.28 -23.47 -27.21
CA GLY A 145 -4.14 -24.53 -26.71
C GLY A 145 -4.57 -24.35 -25.25
N GLY A 146 -4.78 -23.10 -24.80
CA GLY A 146 -5.28 -22.82 -23.46
C GLY A 146 -5.26 -21.34 -23.07
N ARG A 147 -5.96 -21.02 -21.98
CA ARG A 147 -6.16 -19.67 -21.42
C ARG A 147 -5.48 -19.51 -20.05
N ASP A 148 -4.46 -20.33 -19.79
CA ASP A 148 -3.68 -20.30 -18.57
C ASP A 148 -2.17 -20.25 -18.86
N LEU A 149 -1.36 -19.92 -17.87
CA LEU A 149 0.10 -19.82 -18.00
C LEU A 149 0.76 -21.14 -18.40
N THR A 150 0.11 -22.30 -18.16
CA THR A 150 0.67 -23.58 -18.60
C THR A 150 0.67 -23.70 -20.12
N ALA A 151 -0.26 -23.03 -20.81
CA ALA A 151 -0.26 -22.93 -22.27
C ALA A 151 0.97 -22.15 -22.79
N ALA A 152 1.33 -21.02 -22.15
CA ALA A 152 2.54 -20.28 -22.45
C ALA A 152 3.81 -21.13 -22.18
N VAL A 153 3.83 -21.86 -21.07
CA VAL A 153 4.96 -22.77 -20.71
C VAL A 153 5.15 -23.85 -21.77
N ARG A 154 4.07 -24.50 -22.24
CA ARG A 154 4.15 -25.50 -23.32
C ARG A 154 4.65 -24.93 -24.65
N ASN A 155 4.44 -23.62 -24.89
CA ASN A 155 4.87 -22.93 -26.10
C ASN A 155 6.06 -21.99 -25.88
N CYS A 156 6.85 -22.24 -24.85
CA CYS A 156 7.97 -21.43 -24.35
C CYS A 156 8.87 -20.87 -25.47
N ALA A 157 9.29 -21.70 -26.41
CA ALA A 157 10.19 -21.29 -27.51
C ALA A 157 9.52 -20.33 -28.54
N LYS A 158 8.19 -20.17 -28.48
CA LYS A 158 7.43 -19.31 -29.40
C LYS A 158 7.08 -17.96 -28.79
N VAL A 159 7.38 -17.74 -27.49
CA VAL A 159 7.05 -16.51 -26.79
C VAL A 159 7.89 -15.34 -27.33
N VAL A 160 7.23 -14.29 -27.76
CA VAL A 160 7.80 -12.99 -28.07
C VAL A 160 7.21 -12.00 -27.10
N ALA A 161 7.94 -11.72 -26.01
CA ALA A 161 7.44 -10.92 -24.90
C ALA A 161 7.62 -9.42 -25.09
N GLY A 162 6.68 -8.63 -24.59
CA GLY A 162 6.80 -7.20 -24.36
C GLY A 162 6.55 -6.88 -22.89
N ALA A 163 7.11 -5.77 -22.41
CA ALA A 163 6.91 -5.25 -21.05
C ALA A 163 7.03 -3.73 -21.04
N LEU A 164 6.57 -3.08 -19.99
CA LEU A 164 6.83 -1.65 -19.79
C LEU A 164 8.30 -1.40 -19.45
N GLU A 165 8.81 -0.26 -19.89
CA GLU A 165 10.12 0.26 -19.46
C GLU A 165 10.17 0.30 -17.93
N ASN A 166 11.36 0.09 -17.37
CA ASN A 166 11.61 0.10 -15.92
C ASN A 166 10.85 -0.95 -15.09
N THR A 167 10.19 -1.92 -15.73
CA THR A 167 9.65 -3.10 -15.05
C THR A 167 10.60 -4.28 -15.14
N GLN A 168 10.52 -5.18 -14.16
CA GLN A 168 11.31 -6.40 -14.13
C GLN A 168 10.39 -7.63 -14.06
N PRO A 169 9.84 -8.05 -15.20
CA PRO A 169 9.02 -9.25 -15.23
C PRO A 169 9.85 -10.50 -14.87
N PRO A 170 9.18 -11.56 -14.39
CA PRO A 170 9.85 -12.81 -14.05
C PRO A 170 10.69 -13.36 -15.22
N SER A 171 11.94 -13.70 -14.94
CA SER A 171 12.85 -14.35 -15.91
C SER A 171 12.47 -15.80 -16.21
N LYS A 172 11.56 -16.38 -15.42
CA LYS A 172 11.02 -17.74 -15.58
C LYS A 172 9.55 -17.81 -15.23
N VAL A 173 8.78 -18.60 -15.95
CA VAL A 173 7.41 -19.01 -15.61
C VAL A 173 7.42 -20.54 -15.49
N GLY A 174 7.38 -21.06 -14.26
CA GLY A 174 7.62 -22.48 -14.01
C GLY A 174 8.98 -22.93 -14.58
N PRO A 175 9.04 -23.97 -15.41
CA PRO A 175 10.27 -24.43 -16.07
C PRO A 175 10.68 -23.58 -17.29
N CYS A 176 9.81 -22.69 -17.79
CA CYS A 176 10.06 -21.92 -19.00
C CYS A 176 10.94 -20.70 -18.72
N PRO A 177 12.17 -20.61 -19.26
CA PRO A 177 12.92 -19.36 -19.27
C PRO A 177 12.25 -18.38 -20.22
N MET A 178 11.86 -17.21 -19.71
CA MET A 178 11.20 -16.17 -20.50
C MET A 178 12.24 -15.39 -21.31
N PRO A 179 11.96 -15.07 -22.58
CA PRO A 179 12.84 -14.23 -23.37
C PRO A 179 12.89 -12.81 -22.79
N LYS A 180 14.02 -12.11 -23.04
CA LYS A 180 14.11 -10.69 -22.71
C LYS A 180 12.96 -9.95 -23.44
N PRO A 181 12.08 -9.24 -22.72
CA PRO A 181 10.97 -8.55 -23.36
C PRO A 181 11.44 -7.35 -24.20
N ARG A 182 10.64 -6.98 -25.20
CA ARG A 182 10.73 -5.66 -25.84
C ARG A 182 10.12 -4.64 -24.87
N GLU A 183 10.77 -3.51 -24.73
CA GLU A 183 10.35 -2.45 -23.82
C GLU A 183 9.40 -1.47 -24.51
N PHE A 184 8.37 -1.03 -23.80
CA PHE A 184 7.35 -0.08 -24.25
C PHE A 184 7.14 1.01 -23.19
N PRO A 185 6.91 2.27 -23.61
CA PRO A 185 6.81 3.38 -22.66
C PRO A 185 5.53 3.36 -21.81
N ASP A 186 4.44 2.76 -22.31
CA ASP A 186 3.15 2.73 -21.65
C ASP A 186 2.30 1.51 -22.07
N ASN A 187 1.22 1.26 -21.32
CA ASN A 187 0.29 0.16 -21.58
C ASN A 187 -0.41 0.29 -22.94
N ALA A 188 -0.69 1.51 -23.43
CA ALA A 188 -1.40 1.70 -24.69
C ALA A 188 -0.54 1.22 -25.87
N THR A 189 0.73 1.57 -25.89
CA THR A 189 1.69 1.13 -26.92
C THR A 189 2.01 -0.36 -26.79
N LEU A 190 2.17 -0.88 -25.57
CA LEU A 190 2.38 -2.31 -25.31
C LEU A 190 1.20 -3.16 -25.86
N PHE A 191 -0.03 -2.79 -25.52
CA PHE A 191 -1.21 -3.53 -25.98
C PHE A 191 -1.49 -3.32 -27.48
N ALA A 192 -1.14 -2.16 -28.04
CA ALA A 192 -1.20 -1.96 -29.50
C ALA A 192 -0.21 -2.89 -30.23
N ALA A 193 1.00 -3.06 -29.74
CA ALA A 193 1.99 -3.97 -30.30
C ALA A 193 1.53 -5.45 -30.21
N LEU A 194 0.87 -5.81 -29.11
CA LEU A 194 0.27 -7.15 -28.95
C LEU A 194 -0.84 -7.40 -29.96
N ARG A 195 -1.75 -6.43 -30.17
CA ARG A 195 -2.81 -6.52 -31.18
C ARG A 195 -2.28 -6.60 -32.59
N ALA A 196 -1.22 -5.84 -32.88
CA ALA A 196 -0.55 -5.83 -34.19
C ALA A 196 0.27 -7.11 -34.46
N GLY A 197 0.42 -8.01 -33.47
CA GLY A 197 1.24 -9.23 -33.61
C GLY A 197 2.75 -8.98 -33.63
N GLN A 198 3.21 -7.81 -33.21
CA GLN A 198 4.65 -7.51 -33.06
C GLN A 198 5.27 -8.24 -31.87
N ILE A 199 4.44 -8.52 -30.87
CA ILE A 199 4.66 -9.42 -29.74
C ILE A 199 3.44 -10.35 -29.64
N ASN A 200 3.58 -11.49 -28.96
CA ASN A 200 2.46 -12.41 -28.73
C ASN A 200 2.16 -12.63 -27.23
N ALA A 201 2.95 -12.00 -26.37
CA ALA A 201 2.79 -12.03 -24.92
C ALA A 201 3.17 -10.63 -24.37
N ALA A 202 2.28 -10.00 -23.62
CA ALA A 202 2.54 -8.74 -22.94
C ALA A 202 2.57 -8.97 -21.43
N TRP A 203 3.70 -8.67 -20.81
CA TRP A 203 3.78 -8.64 -19.36
C TRP A 203 2.93 -7.51 -18.80
N THR A 204 2.10 -7.83 -17.84
CA THR A 204 1.21 -6.95 -17.12
C THR A 204 1.10 -7.44 -15.69
N THR A 205 0.14 -6.96 -14.91
CA THR A 205 -0.22 -7.54 -13.61
C THR A 205 -1.71 -7.87 -13.55
N THR A 206 -2.12 -8.66 -12.56
CA THR A 206 -3.54 -8.99 -12.38
C THR A 206 -4.40 -7.77 -12.05
N ALA A 207 -3.83 -6.72 -11.44
CA ALA A 207 -4.51 -5.46 -11.13
C ALA A 207 -4.13 -4.30 -12.07
N THR A 208 -3.61 -4.58 -13.28
CA THR A 208 -3.36 -3.54 -14.28
C THR A 208 -4.68 -2.95 -14.77
N PRO A 209 -4.88 -1.63 -14.69
CA PRO A 209 -6.09 -0.99 -15.19
C PRO A 209 -6.13 -0.95 -16.71
N ASN A 210 -7.36 -0.85 -17.27
CA ASN A 210 -7.60 -0.58 -18.69
C ASN A 210 -7.00 -1.62 -19.66
N ILE A 211 -6.89 -2.88 -19.24
CA ILE A 211 -6.56 -3.95 -20.20
C ILE A 211 -7.72 -4.02 -21.21
N PRO A 212 -7.44 -3.88 -22.54
CA PRO A 212 -8.47 -3.97 -23.56
C PRO A 212 -9.25 -5.27 -23.47
N SER A 213 -10.58 -5.21 -23.60
CA SER A 213 -11.48 -6.36 -23.44
C SER A 213 -11.28 -7.49 -24.44
N GLU A 214 -10.66 -7.19 -25.60
CA GLU A 214 -10.27 -8.16 -26.62
C GLU A 214 -8.96 -8.90 -26.30
N LEU A 215 -8.26 -8.49 -25.26
CA LEU A 215 -7.07 -9.18 -24.74
C LEU A 215 -7.45 -10.07 -23.57
N MET A 216 -6.72 -11.12 -23.42
CA MET A 216 -6.92 -12.11 -22.36
C MET A 216 -5.71 -12.15 -21.44
N VAL A 217 -5.92 -11.98 -20.16
CA VAL A 217 -4.90 -12.26 -19.13
C VAL A 217 -4.94 -13.77 -18.83
N LEU A 218 -3.82 -14.43 -19.04
CA LEU A 218 -3.70 -15.86 -18.76
C LEU A 218 -3.78 -16.13 -17.26
N SER A 219 -4.69 -17.03 -16.87
CA SER A 219 -4.84 -17.41 -15.45
C SER A 219 -3.65 -18.25 -14.96
N ASP A 220 -3.26 -18.07 -13.71
CA ASP A 220 -2.21 -18.87 -13.06
C ASP A 220 -2.81 -19.79 -11.98
N LYS A 221 -3.34 -20.94 -12.41
CA LYS A 221 -3.99 -21.91 -11.51
C LYS A 221 -3.01 -22.79 -10.73
N THR A 222 -1.74 -22.79 -11.10
CA THR A 222 -0.72 -23.70 -10.57
C THR A 222 0.43 -22.98 -9.88
N ALA A 223 0.27 -21.70 -9.56
CA ALA A 223 1.27 -20.86 -8.92
C ALA A 223 2.63 -20.91 -9.64
N LEU A 224 2.63 -20.70 -10.96
CA LEU A 224 3.84 -20.63 -11.78
C LEU A 224 4.61 -19.33 -11.55
N VAL A 225 3.89 -18.27 -11.14
CA VAL A 225 4.41 -16.96 -10.78
C VAL A 225 4.15 -16.72 -9.29
N ARG A 226 5.07 -16.01 -8.63
CA ARG A 226 4.94 -15.67 -7.21
C ARG A 226 3.73 -14.78 -6.97
N ALA A 227 2.96 -15.09 -5.95
CA ALA A 227 1.81 -14.29 -5.52
C ALA A 227 2.25 -12.93 -4.97
N GLU A 228 1.42 -11.92 -5.22
CA GLU A 228 1.58 -10.54 -4.78
C GLU A 228 0.25 -10.05 -4.21
N ASN A 229 0.01 -10.32 -2.94
CA ASN A 229 -1.16 -9.88 -2.22
C ASN A 229 -0.80 -8.70 -1.32
N LEU A 230 -1.73 -7.77 -1.17
CA LEU A 230 -1.51 -6.60 -0.33
C LEU A 230 -1.49 -7.00 1.15
N VAL A 231 -0.54 -6.46 1.91
CA VAL A 231 -0.36 -6.75 3.34
C VAL A 231 0.18 -5.52 4.07
N PRO A 232 -0.34 -5.18 5.27
CA PRO A 232 0.23 -4.12 6.09
C PRO A 232 1.33 -4.68 6.99
N LEU A 233 2.54 -4.10 6.95
CA LEU A 233 3.57 -4.29 7.97
C LEU A 233 3.46 -3.21 9.04
N TYR A 234 3.73 -3.56 10.30
CA TYR A 234 3.74 -2.61 11.41
C TYR A 234 4.69 -3.07 12.53
N ARG A 235 5.08 -2.15 13.43
CA ARG A 235 5.87 -2.52 14.61
C ARG A 235 5.00 -3.19 15.65
N ARG A 236 5.50 -4.30 16.20
CA ARG A 236 4.84 -5.02 17.31
C ARG A 236 4.68 -4.09 18.49
N ASN A 237 3.52 -4.19 19.17
CA ASN A 237 3.17 -3.43 20.39
C ASN A 237 3.02 -1.91 20.19
N GLU A 238 3.06 -1.40 18.96
CA GLU A 238 2.82 0.02 18.70
C GLU A 238 1.42 0.35 18.24
N LEU A 239 0.67 -0.66 17.81
CA LEU A 239 -0.75 -0.56 17.48
C LEU A 239 -1.56 -1.33 18.53
N ASN A 240 -2.71 -0.77 18.92
CA ASN A 240 -3.67 -1.49 19.75
C ASN A 240 -4.50 -2.47 18.92
N GLU A 241 -5.27 -3.35 19.59
CA GLU A 241 -6.07 -4.38 18.93
C GLU A 241 -7.08 -3.83 17.91
N GLN A 242 -7.70 -2.68 18.20
CA GLN A 242 -8.66 -2.04 17.30
C GLN A 242 -7.97 -1.50 16.04
N GLN A 243 -6.75 -1.00 16.15
CA GLN A 243 -5.96 -0.53 15.02
C GLN A 243 -5.48 -1.70 14.15
N VAL A 244 -5.06 -2.80 14.76
CA VAL A 244 -4.71 -4.02 14.03
C VAL A 244 -5.93 -4.60 13.33
N LEU A 245 -7.10 -4.63 14.01
CA LEU A 245 -8.36 -5.05 13.40
C LEU A 245 -8.68 -4.18 12.17
N ALA A 246 -8.58 -2.85 12.29
CA ALA A 246 -8.83 -1.94 11.17
C ALA A 246 -7.97 -2.25 9.93
N LEU A 247 -6.68 -2.59 10.15
CA LEU A 247 -5.80 -3.00 9.06
C LEU A 247 -6.24 -4.33 8.44
N ASN A 248 -6.60 -5.30 9.26
CA ASN A 248 -6.96 -6.64 8.80
C ASN A 248 -8.31 -6.68 8.06
N GLU A 249 -9.26 -5.80 8.40
CA GLU A 249 -10.55 -5.71 7.72
C GLU A 249 -10.42 -5.35 6.22
N VAL A 250 -9.36 -4.63 5.83
CA VAL A 250 -9.07 -4.36 4.41
C VAL A 250 -8.92 -5.67 3.62
N ALA A 251 -8.30 -6.68 4.24
CA ALA A 251 -8.11 -7.99 3.61
C ALA A 251 -9.42 -8.73 3.30
N GLY A 252 -10.47 -8.46 4.07
CA GLY A 252 -11.79 -9.09 3.91
C GLY A 252 -12.67 -8.45 2.82
N VAL A 253 -12.38 -7.21 2.39
CA VAL A 253 -13.25 -6.46 1.49
C VAL A 253 -12.61 -6.07 0.17
N LEU A 254 -11.28 -5.99 0.11
CA LEU A 254 -10.57 -5.60 -1.12
C LEU A 254 -10.44 -6.78 -2.08
N ASP A 255 -10.85 -6.58 -3.33
CA ASP A 255 -10.62 -7.50 -4.44
C ASP A 255 -9.74 -6.87 -5.55
N THR A 256 -9.25 -7.72 -6.46
CA THR A 256 -8.37 -7.30 -7.57
C THR A 256 -9.04 -6.30 -8.51
N GLY A 257 -10.34 -6.45 -8.76
CA GLY A 257 -11.10 -5.53 -9.63
C GLY A 257 -11.22 -4.14 -9.02
N SER A 258 -11.53 -4.07 -7.73
CA SER A 258 -11.55 -2.82 -6.95
C SER A 258 -10.18 -2.13 -6.95
N LEU A 259 -9.09 -2.88 -6.77
CA LEU A 259 -7.73 -2.32 -6.81
C LEU A 259 -7.42 -1.75 -8.20
N ALA A 260 -7.74 -2.49 -9.28
CA ALA A 260 -7.54 -2.03 -10.65
C ALA A 260 -8.39 -0.78 -10.97
N ASP A 261 -9.65 -0.71 -10.49
CA ASP A 261 -10.51 0.45 -10.71
C ASP A 261 -10.00 1.69 -9.95
N MET A 262 -9.56 1.55 -8.71
CA MET A 262 -8.94 2.65 -7.97
C MET A 262 -7.68 3.16 -8.66
N ARG A 263 -6.81 2.27 -9.15
CA ARG A 263 -5.62 2.63 -9.94
C ARG A 263 -5.97 3.38 -11.22
N ARG A 264 -7.02 2.94 -11.92
CA ARG A 264 -7.53 3.64 -13.10
C ARG A 264 -7.93 5.08 -12.76
N GLN A 265 -8.68 5.29 -11.68
CA GLN A 265 -9.10 6.60 -11.24
C GLN A 265 -7.92 7.52 -10.88
N VAL A 266 -6.89 6.98 -10.24
CA VAL A 266 -5.65 7.72 -9.93
C VAL A 266 -4.88 8.04 -11.22
N ALA A 267 -4.78 7.12 -12.17
CA ALA A 267 -4.17 7.36 -13.48
C ALA A 267 -4.92 8.42 -14.31
N GLU A 268 -6.22 8.59 -14.10
CA GLU A 268 -7.06 9.65 -14.67
C GLU A 268 -6.88 11.01 -13.95
N GLY A 269 -6.01 11.10 -12.94
CA GLY A 269 -5.65 12.33 -12.23
C GLY A 269 -6.45 12.59 -10.96
N LYS A 270 -7.24 11.63 -10.45
CA LYS A 270 -7.88 11.80 -9.14
C LYS A 270 -6.85 11.64 -8.03
N GLU A 271 -7.04 12.40 -6.95
CA GLU A 271 -6.19 12.31 -5.76
C GLU A 271 -6.34 10.94 -5.08
N PRO A 272 -5.23 10.21 -4.79
CA PRO A 272 -5.28 8.87 -4.21
C PRO A 272 -6.08 8.79 -2.90
N GLY A 273 -6.01 9.83 -2.06
CA GLY A 273 -6.76 9.88 -0.81
C GLY A 273 -8.26 9.91 -1.01
N LEU A 274 -8.74 10.72 -1.96
CA LEU A 274 -10.16 10.81 -2.27
C LEU A 274 -10.68 9.50 -2.89
N VAL A 275 -9.86 8.83 -3.70
CA VAL A 275 -10.22 7.54 -4.30
C VAL A 275 -10.35 6.47 -3.22
N ALA A 276 -9.39 6.39 -2.29
CA ALA A 276 -9.40 5.43 -1.19
C ALA A 276 -10.58 5.66 -0.24
N ASP A 277 -10.85 6.91 0.16
CA ASP A 277 -11.95 7.26 1.04
C ASP A 277 -13.30 6.91 0.39
N ALA A 278 -13.52 7.29 -0.88
CA ALA A 278 -14.75 6.98 -1.61
C ALA A 278 -14.96 5.47 -1.80
N TRP A 279 -13.89 4.70 -2.02
CA TRP A 279 -13.99 3.25 -2.10
C TRP A 279 -14.42 2.63 -0.77
N LEU A 280 -13.81 3.07 0.34
CA LEU A 280 -14.13 2.56 1.68
C LEU A 280 -15.56 2.91 2.10
N ASP A 281 -16.04 4.10 1.76
CA ASP A 281 -17.43 4.51 2.01
C ASP A 281 -18.44 3.58 1.31
N ALA A 282 -18.07 3.09 0.11
CA ALA A 282 -18.88 2.11 -0.64
C ALA A 282 -18.72 0.66 -0.14
N HIS A 283 -17.63 0.35 0.55
CA HIS A 283 -17.29 -0.98 1.05
C HIS A 283 -16.97 -0.94 2.57
N PRO A 284 -17.98 -0.60 3.42
CA PRO A 284 -17.74 -0.39 4.83
C PRO A 284 -17.20 -1.66 5.52
N LEU A 285 -16.23 -1.45 6.39
CA LEU A 285 -15.59 -2.48 7.21
C LEU A 285 -16.52 -2.96 8.33
N GLY A 286 -16.19 -4.14 8.93
CA GLY A 286 -16.91 -4.65 10.11
C GLY A 286 -18.24 -5.33 9.79
N ARG A 287 -18.40 -5.94 8.62
CA ARG A 287 -19.61 -6.71 8.25
C ARG A 287 -19.41 -8.19 8.42
#